data_017a9efa4b49c52c2f78b03dd19aa57a
#
_entry.id   017a9efa4b49c52c2f78b03dd19aa57a
#
_cell.length_a   1.000
_cell.length_b   1.000
_cell.length_c   1.000
_cell.angle_alpha   90.00
_cell.angle_beta   90.00
_cell.angle_gamma   90.00
#
_symmetry.space_group_name_H-M   'P 1'
#
loop_
_entity.id
_entity.type
_entity.pdbx_description
1 polymer ?
#
loop_
_entity_poly.entity_id
_entity_poly.type
_entity_poly.pdbx_seq_one_letter_code
_entity_poly.pdbx_strand_id
1 'polypeptide(L)'
;MATWNSRGLRGSTLEDMINRTNEKYLEAGLALIQKIPTPITPIKMDKEHRQITLAYFEQKSTVDYIGVVQGIPVCFDAKECAVDTFSLQNIHEHQVKFMENYEKQGGIAFFLIYYTHKDIMYYLPLEMLLFFWNRAKEGGRKSFRYEELNPAYILPKKHGILVPYLDMLQKDLEDRE
;
A
#
# COMPACT_ATOMS: atom_id res chain seq x y z
N MET A 1 -8.41 2.07 -33.85
CA MET A 1 -9.26 1.68 -32.71
C MET A 1 -8.37 1.64 -31.47
N ALA A 2 -8.57 2.58 -30.56
CA ALA A 2 -7.79 2.64 -29.32
C ALA A 2 -8.28 1.51 -28.39
N THR A 3 -7.46 0.50 -28.19
CA THR A 3 -7.74 -0.55 -27.20
C THR A 3 -7.64 0.03 -25.81
N TRP A 4 -8.76 0.04 -25.09
CA TRP A 4 -8.88 0.40 -23.68
C TRP A 4 -8.17 -0.63 -22.79
N ASN A 5 -6.85 -0.74 -22.96
CA ASN A 5 -5.97 -1.54 -22.11
C ASN A 5 -5.22 -0.60 -21.16
N SER A 6 -5.97 0.30 -20.49
CA SER A 6 -5.37 1.13 -19.47
C SER A 6 -5.01 0.26 -18.26
N ARG A 7 -3.74 0.28 -17.88
CA ARG A 7 -3.19 -0.34 -16.66
C ARG A 7 -3.92 0.08 -15.36
N GLY A 8 -4.77 1.11 -15.43
CA GLY A 8 -5.54 1.64 -14.29
C GLY A 8 -6.82 0.89 -13.94
N LEU A 9 -7.25 -0.10 -14.74
CA LEU A 9 -8.48 -0.88 -14.48
C LEU A 9 -8.22 -2.34 -14.11
N ARG A 10 -6.95 -2.82 -14.23
CA ARG A 10 -6.55 -4.11 -13.66
C ARG A 10 -5.83 -3.80 -12.35
N GLY A 11 -6.33 -4.32 -11.22
CA GLY A 11 -5.59 -4.34 -9.98
C GLY A 11 -4.16 -4.85 -10.25
N SER A 12 -3.17 -4.30 -9.59
CA SER A 12 -1.80 -4.80 -9.72
C SER A 12 -1.75 -6.26 -9.24
N THR A 13 -0.79 -7.03 -9.73
CA THR A 13 -0.58 -8.40 -9.25
C THR A 13 -0.40 -8.44 -7.73
N LEU A 14 0.28 -7.43 -7.16
CA LEU A 14 0.47 -7.29 -5.73
C LEU A 14 -0.86 -7.08 -5.00
N GLU A 15 -1.73 -6.19 -5.50
CA GLU A 15 -3.05 -5.95 -4.90
C GLU A 15 -3.92 -7.21 -4.88
N ASP A 16 -3.92 -8.00 -5.95
CA ASP A 16 -4.64 -9.27 -6.00
C ASP A 16 -4.12 -10.26 -4.96
N MET A 17 -2.79 -10.34 -4.78
CA MET A 17 -2.17 -11.19 -3.76
C MET A 17 -2.51 -10.70 -2.34
N ILE A 18 -2.51 -9.39 -2.11
CA ILE A 18 -2.90 -8.78 -0.83
C ILE A 18 -4.37 -9.08 -0.52
N ASN A 19 -5.27 -8.90 -1.48
CA ASN A 19 -6.69 -9.16 -1.28
C ASN A 19 -6.96 -10.61 -0.86
N ARG A 20 -6.34 -11.59 -1.55
CA ARG A 20 -6.43 -13.02 -1.16
C ARG A 20 -5.82 -13.31 0.20
N THR A 21 -4.76 -12.62 0.56
CA THR A 21 -4.14 -12.73 1.90
C THR A 21 -5.08 -12.18 2.97
N ASN A 22 -5.69 -11.02 2.72
CA ASN A 22 -6.64 -10.39 3.65
C ASN A 22 -7.89 -11.25 3.89
N GLU A 23 -8.40 -11.93 2.85
CA GLU A 23 -9.48 -12.91 3.00
C GLU A 23 -9.09 -14.03 3.98
N LYS A 24 -7.89 -14.60 3.84
CA LYS A 24 -7.40 -15.64 4.76
C LYS A 24 -7.17 -15.13 6.18
N TYR A 25 -6.69 -13.91 6.34
CA TYR A 25 -6.53 -13.29 7.66
C TYR A 25 -7.89 -13.05 8.33
N LEU A 26 -8.90 -12.66 7.57
CA LEU A 26 -10.27 -12.52 8.06
C LEU A 26 -10.86 -13.88 8.48
N GLU A 27 -10.74 -14.90 7.63
CA GLU A 27 -11.19 -16.27 7.94
C GLU A 27 -10.53 -16.85 9.19
N ALA A 28 -9.25 -16.52 9.41
CA ALA A 28 -8.49 -16.93 10.58
C ALA A 28 -8.73 -16.04 11.83
N GLY A 29 -9.55 -14.99 11.73
CA GLY A 29 -9.81 -14.04 12.83
C GLY A 29 -8.58 -13.21 13.22
N LEU A 30 -7.60 -13.04 12.33
CA LEU A 30 -6.35 -12.33 12.60
C LEU A 30 -6.43 -10.84 12.27
N ALA A 31 -7.15 -10.47 11.21
CA ALA A 31 -7.26 -9.10 10.77
C ALA A 31 -8.55 -8.86 9.99
N LEU A 32 -9.07 -7.64 10.06
CA LEU A 32 -10.11 -7.11 9.18
C LEU A 32 -9.50 -5.96 8.38
N ILE A 33 -9.22 -6.18 7.11
CA ILE A 33 -8.61 -5.18 6.22
C ILE A 33 -9.54 -4.90 5.06
N GLN A 34 -9.77 -3.64 4.77
CA GLN A 34 -10.60 -3.18 3.67
C GLN A 34 -9.76 -2.43 2.64
N LYS A 35 -9.93 -2.78 1.37
CA LYS A 35 -9.41 -1.99 0.26
C LYS A 35 -10.24 -0.71 0.13
N ILE A 36 -9.58 0.44 0.04
CA ILE A 36 -10.22 1.75 -0.12
C ILE A 36 -10.43 2.00 -1.62
N PRO A 37 -11.68 2.13 -2.08
CA PRO A 37 -11.95 2.45 -3.48
C PRO A 37 -11.55 3.90 -3.78
N THR A 38 -11.13 4.14 -5.02
CA THR A 38 -10.93 5.51 -5.50
C THR A 38 -12.26 6.24 -5.52
N PRO A 39 -12.42 7.38 -4.81
CA PRO A 39 -13.68 8.10 -4.75
C PRO A 39 -13.99 8.73 -6.11
N ILE A 40 -15.21 8.51 -6.59
CA ILE A 40 -15.73 9.11 -7.81
C ILE A 40 -17.05 9.83 -7.54
N THR A 41 -17.24 10.99 -8.18
CA THR A 41 -18.53 11.71 -8.15
C THR A 41 -19.22 11.56 -9.49
N PRO A 42 -20.41 10.94 -9.50
CA PRO A 42 -21.21 10.84 -10.73
C PRO A 42 -21.69 12.20 -11.20
N ILE A 43 -21.51 12.51 -12.49
CA ILE A 43 -22.10 13.68 -13.17
C ILE A 43 -23.37 13.28 -13.91
N LYS A 44 -23.35 12.11 -14.57
CA LYS A 44 -24.48 11.56 -15.29
C LYS A 44 -24.70 10.11 -14.90
N MET A 45 -25.96 9.78 -14.63
CA MET A 45 -26.42 8.43 -14.31
C MET A 45 -27.50 8.00 -15.29
N ASP A 46 -27.38 6.83 -15.84
CA ASP A 46 -28.47 6.12 -16.48
C ASP A 46 -29.25 5.37 -15.38
N LYS A 47 -30.45 5.91 -15.09
CA LYS A 47 -31.30 5.35 -14.02
C LYS A 47 -31.96 4.04 -14.43
N GLU A 48 -32.19 3.83 -15.73
CA GLU A 48 -32.82 2.64 -16.27
C GLU A 48 -31.89 1.41 -16.16
N HIS A 49 -30.61 1.60 -16.53
CA HIS A 49 -29.59 0.53 -16.46
C HIS A 49 -28.74 0.55 -15.18
N ARG A 50 -29.00 1.49 -14.25
CA ARG A 50 -28.21 1.70 -13.01
C ARG A 50 -26.71 1.84 -13.26
N GLN A 51 -26.36 2.59 -14.31
CA GLN A 51 -24.97 2.80 -14.72
C GLN A 51 -24.57 4.27 -14.59
N ILE A 52 -23.32 4.50 -14.22
CA ILE A 52 -22.71 5.83 -14.26
C ILE A 52 -22.13 6.01 -15.65
N THR A 53 -22.66 6.97 -16.41
CA THR A 53 -22.22 7.26 -17.79
C THR A 53 -21.13 8.33 -17.84
N LEU A 54 -21.01 9.16 -16.80
CA LEU A 54 -19.97 10.16 -16.64
C LEU A 54 -19.73 10.42 -15.16
N ALA A 55 -18.46 10.36 -14.75
CA ALA A 55 -18.03 10.69 -13.40
C ALA A 55 -16.64 11.34 -13.43
N TYR A 56 -16.27 12.05 -12.37
CA TYR A 56 -14.90 12.52 -12.15
C TYR A 56 -14.37 11.99 -10.81
N PHE A 57 -13.04 11.92 -10.69
CA PHE A 57 -12.38 11.58 -9.42
C PHE A 57 -12.45 12.79 -8.47
N GLU A 58 -13.09 12.63 -7.32
CA GLU A 58 -13.28 13.72 -6.35
C GLU A 58 -11.98 14.15 -5.69
N GLN A 59 -11.23 13.18 -5.23
CA GLN A 59 -9.95 13.39 -4.55
C GLN A 59 -9.02 12.22 -4.86
N LYS A 60 -7.74 12.45 -4.64
CA LYS A 60 -6.74 11.37 -4.64
C LYS A 60 -7.02 10.46 -3.44
N SER A 61 -7.05 9.15 -3.64
CA SER A 61 -7.11 8.18 -2.56
C SER A 61 -5.99 8.44 -1.55
N THR A 62 -6.27 8.29 -0.26
CA THR A 62 -5.26 8.49 0.79
C THR A 62 -4.27 7.33 0.85
N VAL A 63 -4.79 6.11 0.98
CA VAL A 63 -4.05 4.84 1.02
C VAL A 63 -4.89 3.76 0.35
N ASP A 64 -4.27 2.64 -0.02
CA ASP A 64 -4.99 1.54 -0.68
C ASP A 64 -5.77 0.68 0.32
N TYR A 65 -5.31 0.55 1.56
CA TYR A 65 -5.87 -0.34 2.57
C TYR A 65 -5.94 0.28 3.96
N ILE A 66 -7.04 0.04 4.67
CA ILE A 66 -7.23 0.40 6.08
C ILE A 66 -7.88 -0.79 6.80
N GLY A 67 -7.55 -0.98 8.06
CA GLY A 67 -8.18 -2.02 8.86
C GLY A 67 -7.69 -2.09 10.29
N VAL A 68 -7.96 -3.25 10.89
CA VAL A 68 -7.58 -3.55 12.28
C VAL A 68 -6.96 -4.95 12.34
N VAL A 69 -5.84 -5.06 13.02
CA VAL A 69 -5.12 -6.31 13.30
C VAL A 69 -5.07 -6.51 14.80
N GLN A 70 -5.83 -7.47 15.35
CA GLN A 70 -5.84 -7.78 16.79
C GLN A 70 -6.01 -6.54 17.70
N GLY A 71 -6.88 -5.61 17.30
CA GLY A 71 -7.11 -4.36 18.03
C GLY A 71 -6.19 -3.19 17.64
N ILE A 72 -5.17 -3.41 16.82
CA ILE A 72 -4.25 -2.38 16.35
C ILE A 72 -4.76 -1.82 15.03
N PRO A 73 -5.08 -0.51 14.92
CA PRO A 73 -5.44 0.11 13.65
C PRO A 73 -4.24 0.11 12.70
N VAL A 74 -4.45 -0.27 11.45
CA VAL A 74 -3.40 -0.28 10.42
C VAL A 74 -3.88 0.40 9.15
N CYS A 75 -2.96 1.08 8.45
CA CYS A 75 -3.17 1.53 7.09
C CYS A 75 -1.91 1.30 6.25
N PHE A 76 -2.09 0.96 4.99
CA PHE A 76 -0.95 0.75 4.11
C PHE A 76 -1.28 0.95 2.64
N ASP A 77 -0.24 1.12 1.87
CA ASP A 77 -0.29 1.31 0.43
C ASP A 77 0.57 0.26 -0.27
N ALA A 78 0.19 -0.18 -1.46
CA ALA A 78 0.86 -1.21 -2.22
C ALA A 78 1.56 -0.62 -3.45
N LYS A 79 2.82 -0.94 -3.64
CA LYS A 79 3.62 -0.45 -4.77
C LYS A 79 4.39 -1.58 -5.44
N GLU A 80 4.45 -1.58 -6.76
CA GLU A 80 5.32 -2.47 -7.52
C GLU A 80 6.53 -1.70 -8.04
N CYS A 81 7.70 -2.34 -8.02
CA CYS A 81 8.96 -1.78 -8.50
C CYS A 81 9.68 -2.80 -9.38
N ALA A 82 9.93 -2.45 -10.65
CA ALA A 82 10.55 -3.35 -11.62
C ALA A 82 12.09 -3.29 -11.61
N VAL A 83 12.68 -2.43 -10.80
CA VAL A 83 14.14 -2.18 -10.71
C VAL A 83 14.57 -2.03 -9.25
N ASP A 84 15.87 -2.04 -8.98
CA ASP A 84 16.41 -1.90 -7.61
C ASP A 84 16.22 -0.52 -6.99
N THR A 85 15.95 0.50 -7.79
CA THR A 85 15.78 1.87 -7.31
C THR A 85 14.30 2.24 -7.26
N PHE A 86 13.79 2.48 -6.05
CA PHE A 86 12.43 2.95 -5.85
C PHE A 86 12.38 4.48 -5.91
N SER A 87 11.56 5.04 -6.81
CA SER A 87 11.36 6.49 -6.91
C SER A 87 10.32 6.97 -5.92
N LEU A 88 10.66 7.96 -5.10
CA LEU A 88 9.72 8.62 -4.19
C LEU A 88 8.59 9.38 -4.91
N GLN A 89 8.73 9.64 -6.22
CA GLN A 89 7.65 10.21 -7.04
C GLN A 89 6.44 9.26 -7.18
N ASN A 90 6.62 7.96 -6.89
CA ASN A 90 5.54 6.98 -6.84
C ASN A 90 4.67 7.09 -5.57
N ILE A 91 5.10 7.90 -4.61
CA ILE A 91 4.38 8.18 -3.37
C ILE A 91 3.97 9.65 -3.36
N HIS A 92 2.73 9.92 -3.08
CA HIS A 92 2.22 11.29 -3.04
C HIS A 92 2.29 11.88 -1.63
N GLU A 93 2.57 13.18 -1.53
CA GLU A 93 2.69 13.87 -0.24
C GLU A 93 1.43 13.73 0.63
N HIS A 94 0.24 13.74 0.03
CA HIS A 94 -1.01 13.55 0.78
C HIS A 94 -1.12 12.14 1.40
N GLN A 95 -0.54 11.10 0.78
CA GLN A 95 -0.47 9.75 1.34
C GLN A 95 0.43 9.74 2.57
N VAL A 96 1.62 10.31 2.47
CA VAL A 96 2.57 10.44 3.59
C VAL A 96 1.92 11.20 4.75
N LYS A 97 1.29 12.35 4.47
CA LYS A 97 0.61 13.15 5.48
C LYS A 97 -0.53 12.43 6.16
N PHE A 98 -1.31 11.65 5.41
CA PHE A 98 -2.36 10.83 5.97
C PHE A 98 -1.78 9.78 6.92
N MET A 99 -0.74 9.06 6.50
CA MET A 99 -0.08 8.02 7.30
C MET A 99 0.55 8.60 8.58
N GLU A 100 1.23 9.76 8.50
CA GLU A 100 1.75 10.45 9.70
C GLU A 100 0.62 10.78 10.70
N ASN A 101 -0.52 11.29 10.21
CA ASN A 101 -1.65 11.59 11.06
C ASN A 101 -2.31 10.33 11.63
N TYR A 102 -2.30 9.24 10.87
CA TYR A 102 -2.80 7.94 11.31
C TYR A 102 -1.98 7.38 12.46
N GLU A 103 -0.65 7.44 12.38
CA GLU A 103 0.24 7.03 13.47
C GLU A 103 0.12 7.92 14.72
N LYS A 104 -0.12 9.23 14.56
CA LYS A 104 -0.41 10.13 15.69
C LYS A 104 -1.68 9.75 16.46
N GLN A 105 -2.59 8.99 15.85
CA GLN A 105 -3.78 8.46 16.52
C GLN A 105 -3.56 7.04 17.08
N GLY A 106 -2.31 6.56 17.13
CA GLY A 106 -1.95 5.26 17.69
C GLY A 106 -2.10 4.08 16.68
N GLY A 107 -2.30 4.38 15.40
CA GLY A 107 -2.27 3.35 14.34
C GLY A 107 -0.85 3.05 13.86
N ILE A 108 -0.72 2.04 13.01
CA ILE A 108 0.54 1.69 12.32
C ILE A 108 0.35 1.91 10.83
N ALA A 109 1.31 2.59 10.20
CA ALA A 109 1.31 2.86 8.78
C ALA A 109 2.57 2.32 8.11
N PHE A 110 2.41 1.70 6.92
CA PHE A 110 3.52 1.11 6.18
C PHE A 110 3.23 1.03 4.68
N PHE A 111 4.24 0.69 3.91
CA PHE A 111 4.11 0.35 2.50
C PHE A 111 4.48 -1.12 2.27
N LEU A 112 3.77 -1.77 1.37
CA LEU A 112 4.18 -3.06 0.81
C LEU A 112 4.76 -2.82 -0.58
N ILE A 113 6.05 -3.13 -0.76
CA ILE A 113 6.74 -2.95 -2.04
C ILE A 113 7.09 -4.32 -2.62
N TYR A 114 6.61 -4.59 -3.84
CA TYR A 114 6.98 -5.78 -4.58
C TYR A 114 8.05 -5.46 -5.62
N TYR A 115 9.26 -5.91 -5.40
CA TYR A 115 10.36 -5.87 -6.37
C TYR A 115 10.19 -7.02 -7.36
N THR A 116 9.48 -6.76 -8.46
CA THR A 116 9.01 -7.78 -9.40
C THR A 116 10.13 -8.54 -10.09
N HIS A 117 11.27 -7.89 -10.37
CA HIS A 117 12.43 -8.51 -11.01
C HIS A 117 13.24 -9.43 -10.09
N LYS A 118 13.04 -9.33 -8.76
CA LYS A 118 13.67 -10.18 -7.73
C LYS A 118 12.71 -11.20 -7.12
N ASP A 119 11.41 -11.08 -7.39
CA ASP A 119 10.35 -11.82 -6.68
C ASP A 119 10.46 -11.65 -5.16
N ILE A 120 10.71 -10.41 -4.72
CA ILE A 120 10.86 -10.06 -3.31
C ILE A 120 9.80 -9.04 -2.91
N MET A 121 9.09 -9.33 -1.82
CA MET A 121 8.18 -8.39 -1.16
C MET A 121 8.84 -7.80 0.07
N TYR A 122 8.67 -6.52 0.26
CA TYR A 122 9.27 -5.76 1.34
C TYR A 122 8.21 -4.98 2.10
N TYR A 123 8.28 -5.04 3.43
CA TYR A 123 7.50 -4.20 4.33
C TYR A 123 8.34 -2.96 4.66
N LEU A 124 7.87 -1.78 4.28
CA LEU A 124 8.53 -0.52 4.54
C LEU A 124 7.78 0.24 5.65
N PRO A 125 8.26 0.25 6.90
CA PRO A 125 7.68 1.07 7.96
C PRO A 125 7.64 2.54 7.57
N LEU A 126 6.64 3.29 8.05
CA LEU A 126 6.53 4.72 7.76
C LEU A 126 7.77 5.50 8.20
N GLU A 127 8.35 5.17 9.35
CA GLU A 127 9.57 5.80 9.86
C GLU A 127 10.72 5.70 8.85
N MET A 128 10.94 4.51 8.27
CA MET A 128 11.99 4.31 7.26
C MET A 128 11.69 5.08 5.97
N LEU A 129 10.42 5.14 5.54
CA LEU A 129 10.03 6.00 4.43
C LEU A 129 10.34 7.46 4.73
N LEU A 130 9.98 7.95 5.91
CA LEU A 130 10.20 9.35 6.32
C LEU A 130 11.68 9.72 6.33
N PHE A 131 12.58 8.79 6.68
CA PHE A 131 14.02 9.00 6.55
C PHE A 131 14.42 9.35 5.10
N PHE A 132 13.97 8.57 4.11
CA PHE A 132 14.25 8.84 2.69
C PHE A 132 13.52 10.09 2.18
N TRP A 133 12.30 10.31 2.66
CA TRP A 133 11.45 11.44 2.31
C TRP A 133 12.07 12.77 2.74
N ASN A 134 12.55 12.85 3.98
CA ASN A 134 13.20 14.03 4.52
C ASN A 134 14.55 14.28 3.84
N ARG A 135 15.34 13.23 3.59
CA ARG A 135 16.56 13.32 2.76
C ARG A 135 16.27 13.99 1.41
N ALA A 136 15.18 13.62 0.76
CA ALA A 136 14.80 14.22 -0.53
C ALA A 136 14.37 15.69 -0.39
N LYS A 137 13.67 16.05 0.69
CA LYS A 137 13.28 17.45 0.99
C LYS A 137 14.48 18.34 1.28
N GLU A 138 15.53 17.81 1.86
CA GLU A 138 16.79 18.50 2.14
C GLU A 138 17.73 18.59 0.92
N GLY A 139 17.23 18.26 -0.26
CA GLY A 139 17.98 18.35 -1.52
C GLY A 139 18.77 17.10 -1.91
N GLY A 140 18.60 16.00 -1.16
CA GLY A 140 19.18 14.69 -1.48
C GLY A 140 18.40 13.95 -2.57
N ARG A 141 18.76 12.67 -2.76
CA ARG A 141 18.13 11.82 -3.79
C ARG A 141 16.63 11.63 -3.54
N LYS A 142 15.84 11.79 -4.58
CA LYS A 142 14.38 11.52 -4.58
C LYS A 142 14.07 10.03 -4.85
N SER A 143 14.90 9.15 -4.32
CA SER A 143 14.80 7.70 -4.47
C SER A 143 15.62 7.00 -3.40
N PHE A 144 15.36 5.72 -3.19
CA PHE A 144 16.22 4.83 -2.41
C PHE A 144 16.49 3.55 -3.19
N ARG A 145 17.61 2.91 -2.90
CA ARG A 145 17.99 1.63 -3.51
C ARG A 145 17.57 0.48 -2.62
N TYR A 146 17.38 -0.69 -3.21
CA TYR A 146 17.08 -1.90 -2.49
C TYR A 146 18.14 -2.21 -1.41
N GLU A 147 19.44 -1.95 -1.70
CA GLU A 147 20.54 -2.17 -0.76
C GLU A 147 20.53 -1.22 0.45
N GLU A 148 19.79 -0.11 0.39
CA GLU A 148 19.62 0.82 1.52
C GLU A 148 18.55 0.34 2.51
N LEU A 149 17.79 -0.70 2.15
CA LEU A 149 16.70 -1.22 2.97
C LEU A 149 17.21 -2.22 4.02
N ASN A 150 16.61 -2.21 5.20
CA ASN A 150 16.93 -3.20 6.22
C ASN A 150 16.39 -4.58 5.80
N PRO A 151 17.26 -5.59 5.54
CA PRO A 151 16.82 -6.89 5.06
C PRO A 151 15.91 -7.66 6.04
N ALA A 152 15.87 -7.25 7.30
CA ALA A 152 15.01 -7.85 8.32
C ALA A 152 13.50 -7.63 8.05
N TYR A 153 13.14 -6.71 7.14
CA TYR A 153 11.76 -6.42 6.73
C TYR A 153 11.37 -7.05 5.39
N ILE A 154 12.21 -7.93 4.83
CA ILE A 154 11.84 -8.76 3.67
C ILE A 154 10.78 -9.76 4.12
N LEU A 155 9.64 -9.82 3.41
CA LEU A 155 8.60 -10.77 3.73
C LEU A 155 9.08 -12.21 3.52
N PRO A 156 8.88 -13.11 4.49
CA PRO A 156 9.23 -14.51 4.32
C PRO A 156 8.29 -15.18 3.31
N LYS A 157 8.75 -16.26 2.66
CA LYS A 157 7.85 -17.13 1.89
C LYS A 157 7.10 -18.04 2.88
N LYS A 158 5.76 -17.94 2.89
CA LYS A 158 4.91 -18.69 3.83
C LYS A 158 3.90 -19.53 3.06
N HIS A 159 3.84 -20.82 3.38
CA HIS A 159 2.88 -21.71 2.72
C HIS A 159 1.44 -21.24 2.97
N GLY A 160 0.68 -21.10 1.88
CA GLY A 160 -0.73 -20.73 1.95
C GLY A 160 -1.02 -19.23 2.13
N ILE A 161 -0.03 -18.38 2.44
CA ILE A 161 -0.18 -16.92 2.55
C ILE A 161 0.71 -16.25 1.51
N LEU A 162 0.12 -15.51 0.58
CA LEU A 162 0.87 -14.91 -0.54
C LEU A 162 1.70 -13.71 -0.10
N VAL A 163 1.18 -12.89 0.80
CA VAL A 163 1.84 -11.67 1.31
C VAL A 163 1.78 -11.68 2.85
N PRO A 164 2.70 -12.38 3.53
CA PRO A 164 2.66 -12.56 4.99
C PRO A 164 3.13 -11.31 5.75
N TYR A 165 2.47 -10.17 5.53
CA TYR A 165 2.86 -8.89 6.11
C TYR A 165 2.60 -8.78 7.61
N LEU A 166 1.72 -9.61 8.20
CA LEU A 166 1.50 -9.60 9.66
C LEU A 166 2.73 -10.04 10.44
N ASP A 167 3.58 -10.91 9.87
CA ASP A 167 4.83 -11.31 10.50
C ASP A 167 5.79 -10.10 10.60
N MET A 168 5.77 -9.21 9.60
CA MET A 168 6.57 -7.97 9.59
C MET A 168 5.93 -6.86 10.42
N LEU A 169 4.61 -6.80 10.48
CA LEU A 169 3.90 -5.89 11.38
C LEU A 169 4.25 -6.19 12.84
N GLN A 170 4.29 -7.46 13.23
CA GLN A 170 4.71 -7.86 14.58
C GLN A 170 6.14 -7.37 14.86
N LYS A 171 7.06 -7.59 13.91
CA LYS A 171 8.44 -7.10 14.02
C LYS A 171 8.50 -5.56 14.13
N ASP A 172 7.73 -4.84 13.32
CA ASP A 172 7.66 -3.36 13.39
C ASP A 172 7.20 -2.88 14.76
N LEU A 173 6.23 -3.57 15.37
CA LEU A 173 5.77 -3.27 16.72
C LEU A 173 6.87 -3.52 17.76
N GLU A 174 7.60 -4.63 17.66
CA GLU A 174 8.72 -4.96 18.56
C GLU A 174 9.87 -3.94 18.43
N ASP A 175 10.15 -3.44 17.24
CA ASP A 175 11.20 -2.44 16.99
C ASP A 175 10.82 -1.03 17.48
N ARG A 176 9.51 -0.78 17.79
CA ARG A 176 8.98 0.51 18.32
C ARG A 176 8.96 0.57 19.85
N GLU A 177 9.09 -0.57 20.54
CA GLU A 177 9.16 -0.66 22.01
C GLU A 177 10.57 -0.27 22.53
#